data_efc72cbb0580ca436a0e3d88648df22f
#
_entry.id   efc72cbb0580ca436a0e3d88648df22f
#
_cell.length_a   1.000
_cell.length_b   1.000
_cell.length_c   1.000
_cell.angle_alpha   90.00
_cell.angle_beta   90.00
_cell.angle_gamma   90.00
#
_symmetry.space_group_name_H-M   'P 1'
#
loop_
_entity.id
_entity.type
_entity.pdbx_description
1 polymer ?
#
loop_
_entity_poly.entity_id
_entity_poly.type
_entity_poly.pdbx_seq_one_letter_code
_entity_poly.pdbx_strand_id
1 'polypeptide(L)'
;IRDRVTYGDPLTGDLPRRDFTVNAMALRLPDLELVDPCGGLADLAAGVLRTPVSAEQSFDDDPLRIMRAARFAAQLGFDVEMDVMTAMEEMAPRLEIVSAERVRAELERLLISPWPRRGLELMVHTGVADVVLPELSALRETVDEHKRHKDVYEHTLTVLDQAIDLETGPDGPVPGPDLVLRLAAILHDIGKPATRRFLPDGTVTFHGHDHVGARMTAKRLRALRFDKQTIKDVSRLVELHLRFHGYVDAAWSDSAVRRYATDAGPLPVSYT
;
A
#
# COMPACT_ATOMS: atom_id res chain seq x y z
N ILE A 1 8.82 -21.31 -15.34
CA ILE A 1 8.22 -22.15 -16.40
C ILE A 1 7.73 -21.16 -17.44
N ARG A 2 8.36 -21.15 -18.63
CA ARG A 2 7.85 -20.36 -19.76
C ARG A 2 6.70 -21.13 -20.34
N ASP A 3 5.46 -20.69 -20.08
CA ASP A 3 4.30 -21.20 -20.79
C ASP A 3 4.51 -20.99 -22.29
N ARG A 4 4.29 -22.04 -23.05
CA ARG A 4 4.25 -21.98 -24.51
C ARG A 4 3.07 -21.08 -24.89
N VAL A 5 3.33 -19.85 -25.24
CA VAL A 5 2.36 -18.99 -25.89
C VAL A 5 2.11 -19.59 -27.29
N THR A 6 1.00 -20.27 -27.46
CA THR A 6 0.51 -20.68 -28.76
C THR A 6 -0.18 -19.48 -29.38
N TYR A 7 0.47 -18.88 -30.39
CA TYR A 7 -0.15 -17.80 -31.17
C TYR A 7 -1.38 -18.35 -31.92
N GLY A 8 -2.55 -17.79 -31.64
CA GLY A 8 -3.78 -18.14 -32.34
C GLY A 8 -4.86 -18.83 -31.49
N ASP A 9 -4.74 -18.81 -30.16
CA ASP A 9 -5.84 -19.25 -29.29
C ASP A 9 -7.09 -18.38 -29.56
N PRO A 10 -8.29 -19.00 -29.66
CA PRO A 10 -9.53 -18.25 -29.78
C PRO A 10 -9.63 -17.23 -28.61
N LEU A 11 -10.18 -16.05 -28.88
CA LEU A 11 -10.42 -15.01 -27.86
C LEU A 11 -11.12 -15.57 -26.60
N THR A 12 -12.01 -16.54 -26.79
CA THR A 12 -12.69 -17.28 -25.73
C THR A 12 -11.76 -18.18 -24.89
N GLY A 13 -10.58 -18.52 -25.39
CA GLY A 13 -9.55 -19.24 -24.64
C GLY A 13 -8.57 -18.30 -23.91
N ASP A 14 -8.34 -17.08 -24.42
CA ASP A 14 -7.44 -16.11 -23.78
C ASP A 14 -8.11 -15.38 -22.60
N LEU A 15 -9.38 -14.99 -22.73
CA LEU A 15 -10.09 -14.21 -21.73
C LEU A 15 -10.18 -14.89 -20.36
N PRO A 16 -10.48 -16.21 -20.22
CA PRO A 16 -10.49 -16.89 -18.94
C PRO A 16 -9.10 -17.00 -18.26
N ARG A 17 -8.02 -16.75 -19.00
CA ARG A 17 -6.64 -16.74 -18.46
C ARG A 17 -6.24 -15.42 -17.84
N ARG A 18 -7.09 -14.39 -17.92
CA ARG A 18 -6.87 -13.08 -17.33
C ARG A 18 -6.97 -13.15 -15.80
N ASP A 19 -6.59 -12.05 -15.14
CA ASP A 19 -6.59 -11.94 -13.68
C ASP A 19 -7.99 -11.90 -13.08
N PHE A 20 -8.84 -10.96 -13.57
CA PHE A 20 -10.19 -10.73 -13.06
C PHE A 20 -11.20 -10.66 -14.20
N THR A 21 -12.45 -11.02 -13.91
CA THR A 21 -13.56 -11.02 -14.89
C THR A 21 -13.74 -9.66 -15.55
N VAL A 22 -13.60 -8.57 -14.76
CA VAL A 22 -13.69 -7.19 -15.25
C VAL A 22 -12.60 -6.82 -16.26
N ASN A 23 -11.52 -7.58 -16.34
CA ASN A 23 -10.44 -7.47 -17.32
C ASN A 23 -10.50 -8.58 -18.39
N ALA A 24 -11.46 -9.48 -18.29
CA ALA A 24 -11.62 -10.66 -19.16
C ALA A 24 -12.72 -10.44 -20.22
N MET A 25 -12.85 -9.21 -20.67
CA MET A 25 -13.80 -8.80 -21.73
C MET A 25 -13.06 -8.23 -22.91
N ALA A 26 -13.65 -8.30 -24.09
CA ALA A 26 -13.13 -7.71 -25.32
C ALA A 26 -14.25 -7.17 -26.20
N LEU A 27 -13.90 -6.19 -27.05
CA LEU A 27 -14.76 -5.71 -28.14
C LEU A 27 -14.22 -6.20 -29.48
N ARG A 28 -15.04 -6.87 -30.25
CA ARG A 28 -14.70 -7.30 -31.60
C ARG A 28 -14.95 -6.16 -32.56
N LEU A 29 -13.96 -5.79 -33.34
CA LEU A 29 -14.04 -4.75 -34.36
C LEU A 29 -14.35 -5.39 -35.73
N PRO A 30 -15.05 -4.68 -36.63
CA PRO A 30 -15.54 -3.30 -36.50
C PRO A 30 -16.92 -3.17 -35.83
N ASP A 31 -17.64 -4.28 -35.60
CA ASP A 31 -19.05 -4.28 -35.22
C ASP A 31 -19.30 -3.94 -33.75
N LEU A 32 -18.22 -3.73 -32.95
CA LEU A 32 -18.26 -3.45 -31.52
C LEU A 32 -19.00 -4.53 -30.69
N GLU A 33 -18.99 -5.77 -31.17
CA GLU A 33 -19.60 -6.90 -30.46
C GLU A 33 -18.84 -7.18 -29.16
N LEU A 34 -19.54 -7.09 -28.01
CA LEU A 34 -18.96 -7.43 -26.72
C LEU A 34 -18.80 -8.95 -26.59
N VAL A 35 -17.57 -9.37 -26.25
CA VAL A 35 -17.23 -10.75 -25.92
C VAL A 35 -16.92 -10.79 -24.43
N ASP A 36 -17.82 -11.40 -23.65
CA ASP A 36 -17.72 -11.49 -22.18
C ASP A 36 -18.05 -12.92 -21.71
N PRO A 37 -17.13 -13.87 -21.90
CA PRO A 37 -17.36 -15.26 -21.52
C PRO A 37 -17.36 -15.50 -20.00
N CYS A 38 -16.87 -14.55 -19.20
CA CYS A 38 -16.67 -14.69 -17.77
C CYS A 38 -17.62 -13.84 -16.90
N GLY A 39 -18.57 -13.12 -17.54
CA GLY A 39 -19.53 -12.28 -16.80
C GLY A 39 -18.93 -10.99 -16.24
N GLY A 40 -17.84 -10.49 -16.84
CA GLY A 40 -17.13 -9.32 -16.38
C GLY A 40 -17.95 -8.03 -16.39
N LEU A 41 -18.91 -7.88 -17.30
CA LEU A 41 -19.81 -6.73 -17.35
C LEU A 41 -20.74 -6.69 -16.12
N ALA A 42 -21.23 -7.84 -15.68
CA ALA A 42 -22.05 -7.96 -14.48
C ALA A 42 -21.24 -7.63 -13.21
N ASP A 43 -20.03 -8.17 -13.09
CA ASP A 43 -19.13 -7.89 -11.97
C ASP A 43 -18.68 -6.41 -11.95
N LEU A 44 -18.44 -5.81 -13.13
CA LEU A 44 -18.13 -4.39 -13.28
C LEU A 44 -19.29 -3.52 -12.78
N ALA A 45 -20.53 -3.87 -13.16
CA ALA A 45 -21.73 -3.16 -12.72
C ALA A 45 -22.01 -3.33 -11.21
N ALA A 46 -21.66 -4.49 -10.66
CA ALA A 46 -21.79 -4.79 -9.23
C ALA A 46 -20.65 -4.22 -8.38
N GLY A 47 -19.54 -3.78 -8.98
CA GLY A 47 -18.35 -3.34 -8.27
C GLY A 47 -17.64 -4.48 -7.52
N VAL A 48 -17.54 -5.67 -8.13
CA VAL A 48 -16.97 -6.87 -7.52
C VAL A 48 -15.75 -7.36 -8.29
N LEU A 49 -14.71 -7.74 -7.57
CA LEU A 49 -13.53 -8.42 -8.11
C LEU A 49 -13.68 -9.93 -7.94
N ARG A 50 -13.80 -10.62 -9.08
CA ARG A 50 -13.90 -12.07 -9.21
C ARG A 50 -12.90 -12.56 -10.23
N THR A 51 -12.32 -13.76 -10.02
CA THR A 51 -11.44 -14.40 -11.01
C THR A 51 -12.27 -15.14 -12.06
N PRO A 52 -11.79 -15.21 -13.33
CA PRO A 52 -12.49 -15.93 -14.40
C PRO A 52 -12.58 -17.45 -14.20
N VAL A 53 -11.61 -18.01 -13.48
CA VAL A 53 -11.53 -19.40 -13.01
C VAL A 53 -11.51 -19.40 -11.49
N SER A 54 -11.30 -20.58 -10.84
CA SER A 54 -11.15 -20.54 -9.37
C SER A 54 -9.98 -19.63 -8.96
N ALA A 55 -10.10 -18.99 -7.80
CA ALA A 55 -9.09 -18.05 -7.31
C ALA A 55 -7.75 -18.76 -7.09
N GLU A 56 -7.77 -19.99 -6.57
CA GLU A 56 -6.59 -20.82 -6.34
C GLU A 56 -5.85 -21.10 -7.65
N GLN A 57 -6.60 -21.51 -8.71
CA GLN A 57 -5.98 -21.72 -10.03
C GLN A 57 -5.39 -20.44 -10.60
N SER A 58 -6.12 -19.34 -10.49
CA SER A 58 -5.66 -18.04 -10.97
C SER A 58 -4.37 -17.58 -10.29
N PHE A 59 -4.26 -17.77 -8.97
CA PHE A 59 -3.09 -17.39 -8.18
C PHE A 59 -1.94 -18.41 -8.30
N ASP A 60 -2.24 -19.65 -8.61
CA ASP A 60 -1.21 -20.64 -8.95
C ASP A 60 -0.54 -20.31 -10.29
N ASP A 61 -1.31 -19.89 -11.28
CA ASP A 61 -0.82 -19.47 -12.59
C ASP A 61 0.09 -18.22 -12.51
N ASP A 62 -0.30 -17.21 -11.75
CA ASP A 62 0.54 -16.02 -11.47
C ASP A 62 0.25 -15.47 -10.07
N PRO A 63 1.11 -15.77 -9.07
CA PRO A 63 0.93 -15.29 -7.69
C PRO A 63 0.87 -13.76 -7.53
N LEU A 64 1.39 -12.99 -8.49
CA LEU A 64 1.26 -11.53 -8.44
C LEU A 64 -0.21 -11.06 -8.50
N ARG A 65 -1.12 -11.90 -8.99
CA ARG A 65 -2.56 -11.59 -9.01
C ARG A 65 -3.13 -11.35 -7.61
N ILE A 66 -2.51 -11.93 -6.57
CA ILE A 66 -2.81 -11.63 -5.16
C ILE A 66 -2.60 -10.13 -4.86
N MET A 67 -1.45 -9.58 -5.24
CA MET A 67 -1.19 -8.13 -5.10
C MET A 67 -2.10 -7.30 -5.99
N ARG A 68 -2.42 -7.80 -7.18
CA ARG A 68 -3.33 -7.12 -8.11
C ARG A 68 -4.74 -7.01 -7.56
N ALA A 69 -5.23 -8.02 -6.80
CA ALA A 69 -6.53 -7.94 -6.10
C ALA A 69 -6.57 -6.73 -5.14
N ALA A 70 -5.56 -6.59 -4.28
CA ALA A 70 -5.45 -5.46 -3.36
C ALA A 70 -5.35 -4.11 -4.11
N ARG A 71 -4.55 -4.06 -5.19
CA ARG A 71 -4.44 -2.86 -6.02
C ARG A 71 -5.76 -2.50 -6.70
N PHE A 72 -6.48 -3.44 -7.27
CA PHE A 72 -7.76 -3.15 -7.94
C PHE A 72 -8.85 -2.74 -6.94
N ALA A 73 -8.87 -3.35 -5.75
CA ALA A 73 -9.74 -2.89 -4.66
C ALA A 73 -9.47 -1.42 -4.31
N ALA A 74 -8.20 -1.02 -4.25
CA ALA A 74 -7.77 0.36 -4.00
C ALA A 74 -8.02 1.30 -5.19
N GLN A 75 -7.92 0.81 -6.41
CA GLN A 75 -8.02 1.63 -7.63
C GLN A 75 -9.46 1.85 -8.09
N LEU A 76 -10.29 0.82 -7.99
CA LEU A 76 -11.67 0.80 -8.49
C LEU A 76 -12.69 1.00 -7.37
N GLY A 77 -12.30 0.83 -6.10
CA GLY A 77 -13.20 0.84 -4.96
C GLY A 77 -14.12 -0.39 -4.90
N PHE A 78 -13.75 -1.46 -5.60
CA PHE A 78 -14.57 -2.67 -5.71
C PHE A 78 -14.41 -3.57 -4.49
N ASP A 79 -15.47 -4.30 -4.17
CA ASP A 79 -15.42 -5.38 -3.20
C ASP A 79 -14.73 -6.60 -3.78
N VAL A 80 -14.01 -7.33 -2.94
CA VAL A 80 -13.36 -8.58 -3.33
C VAL A 80 -14.23 -9.74 -2.90
N GLU A 81 -14.52 -10.66 -3.81
CA GLU A 81 -15.32 -11.82 -3.51
C GLU A 81 -14.69 -12.71 -2.44
N MET A 82 -15.51 -13.38 -1.64
CA MET A 82 -15.05 -14.17 -0.49
C MET A 82 -14.06 -15.27 -0.89
N ASP A 83 -14.32 -15.99 -1.98
CA ASP A 83 -13.43 -17.04 -2.47
C ASP A 83 -12.06 -16.48 -2.88
N VAL A 84 -12.05 -15.27 -3.45
CA VAL A 84 -10.79 -14.58 -3.77
C VAL A 84 -10.05 -14.18 -2.50
N MET A 85 -10.75 -13.67 -1.48
CA MET A 85 -10.12 -13.34 -0.19
C MET A 85 -9.55 -14.57 0.51
N THR A 86 -10.30 -15.67 0.53
CA THR A 86 -9.84 -16.95 1.11
C THR A 86 -8.58 -17.45 0.40
N ALA A 87 -8.57 -17.42 -0.93
CA ALA A 87 -7.38 -17.79 -1.69
C ALA A 87 -6.20 -16.84 -1.47
N MET A 88 -6.45 -15.54 -1.26
CA MET A 88 -5.39 -14.58 -0.87
C MET A 88 -4.76 -14.98 0.46
N GLU A 89 -5.55 -15.34 1.48
CA GLU A 89 -5.05 -15.79 2.79
C GLU A 89 -4.20 -17.05 2.67
N GLU A 90 -4.71 -18.07 2.00
CA GLU A 90 -4.05 -19.37 1.88
C GLU A 90 -2.78 -19.29 1.04
N MET A 91 -2.76 -18.43 0.03
CA MET A 91 -1.69 -18.37 -0.98
C MET A 91 -0.77 -17.16 -0.85
N ALA A 92 -0.95 -16.27 0.13
CA ALA A 92 -0.07 -15.13 0.37
C ALA A 92 1.42 -15.50 0.35
N PRO A 93 1.89 -16.62 0.97
CA PRO A 93 3.30 -17.00 0.94
C PRO A 93 3.86 -17.24 -0.47
N ARG A 94 3.02 -17.52 -1.47
CA ARG A 94 3.49 -17.68 -2.86
C ARG A 94 4.03 -16.40 -3.49
N LEU A 95 3.76 -15.25 -2.89
CA LEU A 95 4.38 -13.99 -3.30
C LEU A 95 5.91 -13.97 -3.13
N GLU A 96 6.48 -14.84 -2.30
CA GLU A 96 7.93 -14.96 -2.13
C GLU A 96 8.67 -15.35 -3.41
N ILE A 97 8.00 -16.05 -4.35
CA ILE A 97 8.59 -16.41 -5.64
C ILE A 97 8.50 -15.30 -6.69
N VAL A 98 7.72 -14.26 -6.41
CA VAL A 98 7.56 -13.11 -7.32
C VAL A 98 8.72 -12.14 -7.13
N SER A 99 9.25 -11.60 -8.22
CA SER A 99 10.33 -10.62 -8.13
C SER A 99 9.89 -9.36 -7.38
N ALA A 100 10.80 -8.83 -6.56
CA ALA A 100 10.53 -7.64 -5.74
C ALA A 100 10.12 -6.42 -6.58
N GLU A 101 10.64 -6.30 -7.81
CA GLU A 101 10.30 -5.25 -8.75
C GLU A 101 8.84 -5.33 -9.20
N ARG A 102 8.31 -6.55 -9.43
CA ARG A 102 6.89 -6.73 -9.79
C ARG A 102 5.98 -6.41 -8.61
N VAL A 103 6.34 -6.88 -7.40
CA VAL A 103 5.61 -6.56 -6.16
C VAL A 103 5.61 -5.06 -5.90
N ARG A 104 6.78 -4.40 -6.02
CA ARG A 104 6.89 -2.94 -5.89
C ARG A 104 5.96 -2.21 -6.84
N ALA A 105 5.95 -2.59 -8.12
CA ALA A 105 5.13 -1.90 -9.12
C ALA A 105 3.62 -1.97 -8.81
N GLU A 106 3.14 -3.06 -8.22
CA GLU A 106 1.75 -3.15 -7.75
C GLU A 106 1.51 -2.33 -6.48
N LEU A 107 2.47 -2.32 -5.54
CA LEU A 107 2.39 -1.50 -4.32
C LEU A 107 2.39 0.00 -4.64
N GLU A 108 3.25 0.46 -5.55
CA GLU A 108 3.28 1.86 -6.01
C GLU A 108 1.91 2.28 -6.57
N ARG A 109 1.34 1.46 -7.49
CA ARG A 109 0.03 1.72 -8.09
C ARG A 109 -1.11 1.68 -7.07
N LEU A 110 -1.02 0.80 -6.07
CA LEU A 110 -1.96 0.75 -4.96
C LEU A 110 -1.91 2.05 -4.17
N LEU A 111 -0.71 2.49 -3.77
CA LEU A 111 -0.55 3.68 -2.94
C LEU A 111 -0.98 4.97 -3.62
N ILE A 112 -0.73 5.13 -4.93
CA ILE A 112 -1.16 6.33 -5.68
C ILE A 112 -2.61 6.27 -6.17
N SER A 113 -3.35 5.21 -5.84
CA SER A 113 -4.76 5.05 -6.21
C SER A 113 -5.69 5.95 -5.37
N PRO A 114 -6.97 6.09 -5.75
CA PRO A 114 -7.94 6.89 -5.01
C PRO A 114 -8.24 6.38 -3.59
N TRP A 115 -8.20 5.06 -3.36
CA TRP A 115 -8.55 4.45 -2.08
C TRP A 115 -7.47 3.49 -1.55
N PRO A 116 -6.22 3.96 -1.33
CA PRO A 116 -5.11 3.09 -0.95
C PRO A 116 -5.33 2.40 0.40
N ARG A 117 -6.00 3.05 1.35
CA ARG A 117 -6.39 2.46 2.63
C ARG A 117 -7.10 1.12 2.44
N ARG A 118 -8.08 1.06 1.54
CA ARG A 118 -8.84 -0.16 1.24
C ARG A 118 -7.96 -1.33 0.80
N GLY A 119 -6.98 -1.07 -0.06
CA GLY A 119 -6.01 -2.07 -0.51
C GLY A 119 -5.07 -2.52 0.61
N LEU A 120 -4.60 -1.60 1.45
CA LEU A 120 -3.74 -1.90 2.60
C LEU A 120 -4.48 -2.73 3.66
N GLU A 121 -5.73 -2.38 3.97
CA GLU A 121 -6.59 -3.14 4.89
C GLU A 121 -6.79 -4.58 4.38
N LEU A 122 -7.05 -4.74 3.07
CA LEU A 122 -7.17 -6.06 2.46
C LEU A 122 -5.86 -6.86 2.58
N MET A 123 -4.71 -6.24 2.27
CA MET A 123 -3.39 -6.89 2.40
C MET A 123 -3.12 -7.35 3.84
N VAL A 124 -3.47 -6.53 4.83
CA VAL A 124 -3.26 -6.86 6.25
C VAL A 124 -4.25 -7.93 6.71
N HIS A 125 -5.51 -7.86 6.28
CA HIS A 125 -6.54 -8.83 6.62
C HIS A 125 -6.22 -10.23 6.08
N THR A 126 -5.70 -10.32 4.86
CA THR A 126 -5.38 -11.58 4.18
C THR A 126 -3.93 -12.06 4.40
N GLY A 127 -3.16 -11.44 5.29
CA GLY A 127 -1.76 -11.81 5.53
C GLY A 127 -0.79 -11.50 4.38
N VAL A 128 -1.26 -10.92 3.29
CA VAL A 128 -0.40 -10.45 2.18
C VAL A 128 0.63 -9.44 2.65
N ALA A 129 0.25 -8.58 3.59
CA ALA A 129 1.16 -7.60 4.17
C ALA A 129 2.29 -8.27 4.97
N ASP A 130 2.09 -9.44 5.56
CA ASP A 130 3.14 -10.16 6.31
C ASP A 130 4.30 -10.57 5.40
N VAL A 131 4.03 -10.81 4.13
CA VAL A 131 5.04 -11.13 3.11
C VAL A 131 5.67 -9.86 2.51
N VAL A 132 4.84 -8.88 2.14
CA VAL A 132 5.27 -7.71 1.35
C VAL A 132 5.76 -6.58 2.22
N LEU A 133 5.04 -6.27 3.30
CA LEU A 133 5.27 -5.13 4.18
C LEU A 133 4.99 -5.50 5.66
N PRO A 134 5.71 -6.50 6.22
CA PRO A 134 5.45 -7.02 7.56
C PRO A 134 5.54 -5.97 8.67
N GLU A 135 6.26 -4.87 8.42
CA GLU A 135 6.33 -3.76 9.36
C GLU A 135 4.95 -3.10 9.56
N LEU A 136 4.10 -3.06 8.53
CA LEU A 136 2.73 -2.53 8.66
C LEU A 136 1.84 -3.48 9.48
N SER A 137 1.91 -4.79 9.23
CA SER A 137 1.17 -5.78 10.00
C SER A 137 1.53 -5.76 11.49
N ALA A 138 2.83 -5.57 11.80
CA ALA A 138 3.31 -5.51 13.18
C ALA A 138 2.71 -4.35 14.00
N LEU A 139 2.18 -3.32 13.36
CA LEU A 139 1.54 -2.20 14.04
C LEU A 139 0.21 -2.57 14.70
N ARG A 140 -0.50 -3.60 14.22
CA ARG A 140 -1.79 -4.06 14.78
C ARG A 140 -1.69 -4.52 16.23
N GLU A 141 -0.56 -5.07 16.62
CA GLU A 141 -0.32 -5.58 17.99
C GLU A 141 0.25 -4.49 18.93
N THR A 142 0.40 -3.28 18.42
CA THR A 142 1.04 -2.19 19.16
C THR A 142 -0.01 -1.19 19.62
N VAL A 143 -0.27 -1.14 20.93
CA VAL A 143 -1.19 -0.18 21.54
C VAL A 143 -0.51 1.17 21.66
N ASP A 144 -1.17 2.24 21.22
CA ASP A 144 -0.66 3.61 21.29
C ASP A 144 -0.62 4.15 22.73
N GLU A 145 0.43 4.92 23.06
CA GLU A 145 0.64 5.53 24.39
C GLU A 145 -0.45 6.55 24.76
N HIS A 146 -1.06 7.21 23.77
CA HIS A 146 -2.05 8.27 24.00
C HIS A 146 -3.49 7.78 24.15
N LYS A 147 -3.77 6.48 24.05
CA LYS A 147 -5.12 5.88 24.15
C LYS A 147 -6.18 6.52 23.22
N ARG A 148 -5.78 7.38 22.29
CA ARG A 148 -6.66 8.05 21.32
C ARG A 148 -7.04 7.12 20.17
N HIS A 149 -6.12 6.24 19.78
CA HIS A 149 -6.33 5.16 18.81
C HIS A 149 -6.11 3.82 19.53
N LYS A 150 -6.95 2.82 19.24
CA LYS A 150 -6.87 1.50 19.87
C LYS A 150 -5.59 0.76 19.52
N ASP A 151 -5.03 1.03 18.32
CA ASP A 151 -3.75 0.50 17.86
C ASP A 151 -3.02 1.51 16.96
N VAL A 152 -1.72 1.31 16.80
CA VAL A 152 -0.87 2.17 15.95
C VAL A 152 -1.16 1.97 14.46
N TYR A 153 -1.69 0.83 14.08
CA TYR A 153 -2.07 0.53 12.71
C TYR A 153 -3.22 1.45 12.24
N GLU A 154 -4.29 1.56 13.02
CA GLU A 154 -5.43 2.43 12.68
C GLU A 154 -5.02 3.91 12.63
N HIS A 155 -4.14 4.32 13.56
CA HIS A 155 -3.51 5.65 13.50
C HIS A 155 -2.76 5.85 12.17
N THR A 156 -1.95 4.89 11.76
CA THR A 156 -1.16 4.96 10.53
C THR A 156 -2.04 5.11 9.29
N LEU A 157 -3.16 4.37 9.22
CA LEU A 157 -4.11 4.51 8.11
C LEU A 157 -4.82 5.88 8.14
N THR A 158 -5.12 6.40 9.32
CA THR A 158 -5.70 7.74 9.48
C THR A 158 -4.70 8.83 9.01
N VAL A 159 -3.43 8.68 9.31
CA VAL A 159 -2.37 9.61 8.82
C VAL A 159 -2.27 9.54 7.30
N LEU A 160 -2.40 8.36 6.69
CA LEU A 160 -2.46 8.21 5.24
C LEU A 160 -3.67 8.97 4.64
N ASP A 161 -4.85 8.80 5.21
CA ASP A 161 -6.07 9.49 4.75
C ASP A 161 -5.89 11.01 4.85
N GLN A 162 -5.35 11.52 5.97
CA GLN A 162 -5.06 12.94 6.16
C GLN A 162 -4.02 13.47 5.16
N ALA A 163 -2.98 12.68 4.87
CA ALA A 163 -1.98 13.04 3.87
C ALA A 163 -2.60 13.19 2.47
N ILE A 164 -3.54 12.30 2.12
CA ILE A 164 -4.28 12.36 0.85
C ILE A 164 -5.21 13.58 0.81
N ASP A 165 -5.88 13.89 1.90
CA ASP A 165 -6.77 15.06 2.00
C ASP A 165 -6.01 16.40 1.85
N LEU A 166 -4.72 16.41 2.17
CA LEU A 166 -3.85 17.57 1.99
C LEU A 166 -3.31 17.69 0.56
N GLU A 167 -3.33 16.61 -0.21
CA GLU A 167 -2.90 16.67 -1.62
C GLU A 167 -3.85 17.58 -2.40
N THR A 168 -3.25 18.51 -3.12
CA THR A 168 -3.96 19.38 -4.06
C THR A 168 -3.80 18.87 -5.49
N GLY A 169 -4.49 19.46 -6.45
CA GLY A 169 -4.28 19.12 -7.86
C GLY A 169 -2.82 19.35 -8.30
N PRO A 170 -2.44 18.89 -9.51
CA PRO A 170 -1.05 18.88 -9.98
C PRO A 170 -0.34 20.25 -9.94
N ASP A 171 -1.11 21.34 -10.02
CA ASP A 171 -0.60 22.70 -9.99
C ASP A 171 -0.72 23.38 -8.60
N GLY A 172 -1.15 22.62 -7.58
CA GLY A 172 -1.32 23.13 -6.21
C GLY A 172 -0.04 23.07 -5.38
N PRO A 173 -0.09 23.62 -4.14
CA PRO A 173 1.07 23.67 -3.25
C PRO A 173 1.54 22.29 -2.76
N VAL A 174 0.66 21.29 -2.81
CA VAL A 174 0.94 19.88 -2.47
C VAL A 174 0.48 19.01 -3.63
N PRO A 175 1.29 18.89 -4.69
CA PRO A 175 0.92 18.11 -5.85
C PRO A 175 0.70 16.64 -5.48
N GLY A 176 -0.45 16.08 -5.89
CA GLY A 176 -0.77 14.66 -5.63
C GLY A 176 -1.31 13.96 -6.90
N PRO A 177 -1.32 12.63 -6.88
CA PRO A 177 -0.86 11.74 -5.80
C PRO A 177 0.67 11.70 -5.65
N ASP A 178 1.17 11.88 -4.41
CA ASP A 178 2.59 11.84 -4.11
C ASP A 178 2.98 10.50 -3.43
N LEU A 179 3.72 9.67 -4.14
CA LEU A 179 4.16 8.35 -3.66
C LEU A 179 5.09 8.47 -2.43
N VAL A 180 5.98 9.47 -2.39
CA VAL A 180 6.93 9.64 -1.28
C VAL A 180 6.19 10.02 -0.01
N LEU A 181 5.23 10.95 -0.11
CA LEU A 181 4.38 11.35 1.01
C LEU A 181 3.56 10.17 1.55
N ARG A 182 2.88 9.43 0.66
CA ARG A 182 2.03 8.30 1.06
C ARG A 182 2.84 7.13 1.63
N LEU A 183 4.03 6.84 1.09
CA LEU A 183 4.97 5.89 1.69
C LEU A 183 5.44 6.34 3.07
N ALA A 184 5.78 7.61 3.24
CA ALA A 184 6.16 8.15 4.54
C ALA A 184 5.01 8.03 5.55
N ALA A 185 3.78 8.33 5.15
CA ALA A 185 2.59 8.21 5.98
C ALA A 185 2.37 6.79 6.51
N ILE A 186 2.52 5.74 5.67
CA ILE A 186 2.34 4.35 6.11
C ILE A 186 3.54 3.77 6.86
N LEU A 187 4.69 4.42 6.81
CA LEU A 187 5.94 3.92 7.40
C LEU A 187 6.44 4.75 8.60
N HIS A 188 5.79 5.90 8.94
CA HIS A 188 6.31 6.81 9.97
C HIS A 188 6.48 6.13 11.33
N ASP A 189 5.56 5.26 11.70
CA ASP A 189 5.48 4.63 13.02
C ASP A 189 6.00 3.18 13.06
N ILE A 190 6.55 2.63 11.98
CA ILE A 190 7.02 1.23 11.94
C ILE A 190 8.15 0.91 12.92
N GLY A 191 8.77 1.93 13.49
CA GLY A 191 9.77 1.79 14.56
C GLY A 191 9.18 1.53 15.95
N LYS A 192 7.88 1.81 16.17
CA LYS A 192 7.23 1.67 17.49
C LYS A 192 7.29 0.26 18.05
N PRO A 193 6.98 -0.83 17.33
CA PRO A 193 7.08 -2.18 17.89
C PRO A 193 8.47 -2.52 18.40
N ALA A 194 9.53 -2.10 17.69
CA ALA A 194 10.91 -2.39 18.05
C ALA A 194 11.47 -1.54 19.21
N THR A 195 10.83 -0.41 19.52
CA THR A 195 11.27 0.53 20.55
C THR A 195 10.35 0.56 21.76
N ARG A 196 9.28 -0.24 21.76
CA ARG A 196 8.32 -0.32 22.86
C ARG A 196 8.97 -0.71 24.18
N ARG A 197 8.73 0.10 25.21
CA ARG A 197 9.16 -0.16 26.59
C ARG A 197 8.02 0.11 27.55
N PHE A 198 7.90 -0.76 28.56
CA PHE A 198 6.97 -0.58 29.66
C PHE A 198 7.72 0.05 30.84
N LEU A 199 7.22 1.17 31.34
CA LEU A 199 7.75 1.84 32.52
C LEU A 199 7.14 1.22 33.79
N PRO A 200 7.78 1.42 34.99
CA PRO A 200 7.29 0.86 36.26
C PRO A 200 5.87 1.30 36.64
N ASP A 201 5.40 2.44 36.16
CA ASP A 201 4.06 2.98 36.36
C ASP A 201 3.01 2.42 35.38
N GLY A 202 3.40 1.48 34.50
CA GLY A 202 2.55 0.91 33.47
C GLY A 202 2.44 1.72 32.19
N THR A 203 3.13 2.88 32.10
CA THR A 203 3.17 3.69 30.89
C THR A 203 4.00 3.00 29.82
N VAL A 204 3.54 3.08 28.57
CA VAL A 204 4.27 2.58 27.39
C VAL A 204 4.98 3.75 26.72
N THR A 205 6.24 3.55 26.33
CA THR A 205 7.02 4.54 25.59
C THR A 205 7.64 3.93 24.33
N PHE A 206 7.88 4.78 23.32
CA PHE A 206 8.45 4.40 22.02
C PHE A 206 9.67 5.27 21.66
N HIS A 207 10.51 5.56 22.63
CA HIS A 207 11.60 6.52 22.47
C HIS A 207 12.55 6.15 21.32
N GLY A 208 12.78 7.10 20.39
CA GLY A 208 13.67 6.92 19.23
C GLY A 208 13.07 6.08 18.09
N HIS A 209 11.74 5.87 18.07
CA HIS A 209 11.10 5.13 16.99
C HIS A 209 11.23 5.80 15.62
N ASP A 210 11.39 7.11 15.56
CA ASP A 210 11.70 7.89 14.37
C ASP A 210 13.00 7.43 13.69
N HIS A 211 14.09 7.38 14.45
CA HIS A 211 15.39 6.94 13.96
C HIS A 211 15.42 5.43 13.63
N VAL A 212 14.78 4.60 14.46
CA VAL A 212 14.66 3.16 14.21
C VAL A 212 13.79 2.92 12.98
N GLY A 213 12.64 3.59 12.90
CA GLY A 213 11.72 3.55 11.76
C GLY A 213 12.38 3.95 10.45
N ALA A 214 13.15 5.04 10.44
CA ALA A 214 13.89 5.48 9.25
C ALA A 214 14.85 4.39 8.72
N ARG A 215 15.58 3.72 9.60
CA ARG A 215 16.46 2.59 9.21
C ARG A 215 15.66 1.39 8.70
N MET A 216 14.55 1.06 9.33
CA MET A 216 13.65 -0.01 8.89
C MET A 216 13.05 0.30 7.52
N THR A 217 12.59 1.54 7.31
CA THR A 217 12.10 2.06 6.03
C THR A 217 13.15 1.88 4.94
N ALA A 218 14.37 2.36 5.16
CA ALA A 218 15.45 2.22 4.19
C ALA A 218 15.76 0.75 3.86
N LYS A 219 15.71 -0.15 4.84
CA LYS A 219 15.90 -1.59 4.65
C LYS A 219 14.76 -2.19 3.82
N ARG A 220 13.51 -1.89 4.16
CA ARG A 220 12.31 -2.42 3.47
C ARG A 220 12.25 -1.95 2.02
N LEU A 221 12.35 -0.65 1.78
CA LEU A 221 12.28 -0.09 0.44
C LEU A 221 13.44 -0.58 -0.46
N ARG A 222 14.62 -0.82 0.12
CA ARG A 222 15.73 -1.45 -0.61
C ARG A 222 15.43 -2.90 -0.97
N ALA A 223 14.83 -3.66 -0.07
CA ALA A 223 14.40 -5.04 -0.35
C ALA A 223 13.34 -5.10 -1.45
N LEU A 224 12.42 -4.15 -1.48
CA LEU A 224 11.43 -3.98 -2.55
C LEU A 224 11.99 -3.32 -3.82
N ARG A 225 13.30 -3.04 -3.89
CA ARG A 225 13.96 -2.48 -5.07
C ARG A 225 13.48 -1.09 -5.50
N PHE A 226 13.07 -0.26 -4.55
CA PHE A 226 12.86 1.17 -4.83
C PHE A 226 14.18 1.84 -5.25
N ASP A 227 14.09 2.94 -5.99
CA ASP A 227 15.25 3.73 -6.36
C ASP A 227 15.86 4.46 -5.14
N LYS A 228 17.12 4.88 -5.31
CA LYS A 228 17.89 5.48 -4.21
C LYS A 228 17.30 6.81 -3.71
N GLN A 229 16.69 7.59 -4.60
CA GLN A 229 16.12 8.88 -4.23
C GLN A 229 14.86 8.68 -3.39
N THR A 230 13.92 7.83 -3.85
CA THR A 230 12.73 7.47 -3.08
C THR A 230 13.08 6.92 -1.69
N ILE A 231 14.06 5.99 -1.61
CA ILE A 231 14.52 5.46 -0.31
C ILE A 231 15.02 6.57 0.61
N LYS A 232 15.84 7.48 0.09
CA LYS A 232 16.39 8.60 0.85
C LYS A 232 15.29 9.53 1.35
N ASP A 233 14.38 9.93 0.48
CA ASP A 233 13.35 10.92 0.77
C ASP A 233 12.32 10.39 1.79
N VAL A 234 11.80 9.17 1.57
CA VAL A 234 10.87 8.54 2.51
C VAL A 234 11.52 8.32 3.88
N SER A 235 12.75 7.78 3.92
CA SER A 235 13.46 7.57 5.19
C SER A 235 13.70 8.87 5.94
N ARG A 236 13.97 9.96 5.21
CA ARG A 236 14.15 11.29 5.80
C ARG A 236 12.85 11.84 6.39
N LEU A 237 11.73 11.68 5.70
CA LEU A 237 10.41 12.07 6.23
C LEU A 237 10.09 11.29 7.52
N VAL A 238 10.29 9.97 7.51
CA VAL A 238 10.11 9.12 8.69
C VAL A 238 11.01 9.57 9.85
N GLU A 239 12.26 9.94 9.60
CA GLU A 239 13.17 10.43 10.65
C GLU A 239 12.72 11.78 11.25
N LEU A 240 12.05 12.61 10.45
CA LEU A 240 11.68 13.97 10.85
C LEU A 240 10.28 14.09 11.46
N HIS A 241 9.43 13.06 11.35
CA HIS A 241 8.01 13.19 11.66
C HIS A 241 7.72 13.66 13.09
N LEU A 242 8.55 13.29 14.08
CA LEU A 242 8.38 13.74 15.47
C LEU A 242 8.81 15.19 15.71
N ARG A 243 9.59 15.77 14.82
CA ARG A 243 10.11 17.13 15.06
C ARG A 243 9.01 18.21 15.05
N PHE A 244 7.83 17.89 14.51
CA PHE A 244 6.68 18.78 14.46
C PHE A 244 5.74 18.69 15.67
N HIS A 245 5.85 17.66 16.51
CA HIS A 245 4.95 17.44 17.65
C HIS A 245 4.91 18.59 18.68
N GLY A 246 5.88 19.49 18.69
CA GLY A 246 5.87 20.66 19.58
C GLY A 246 5.42 21.95 18.93
N TYR A 247 5.05 21.93 17.63
CA TYR A 247 4.76 23.18 16.91
C TYR A 247 3.43 23.83 17.35
N VAL A 248 2.43 23.03 17.67
CA VAL A 248 1.08 23.51 18.05
C VAL A 248 1.08 24.04 19.49
N ASP A 249 1.89 23.47 20.38
CA ASP A 249 1.90 23.76 21.82
C ASP A 249 3.01 24.74 22.25
N ALA A 250 4.03 24.94 21.44
CA ALA A 250 5.13 25.85 21.72
C ALA A 250 5.43 26.75 20.51
N ALA A 251 5.51 28.05 20.74
CA ALA A 251 5.94 29.01 19.72
C ALA A 251 7.36 28.64 19.24
N TRP A 252 7.47 28.04 18.06
CA TRP A 252 8.77 27.81 17.45
C TRP A 252 9.44 29.12 17.14
N SER A 253 10.72 29.26 17.50
CA SER A 253 11.51 30.41 17.06
C SER A 253 11.74 30.30 15.55
N ASP A 254 11.88 31.45 14.88
CA ASP A 254 12.23 31.50 13.45
C ASP A 254 13.48 30.69 13.11
N SER A 255 14.41 30.55 14.05
CA SER A 255 15.61 29.72 13.87
C SER A 255 15.32 28.23 13.90
N ALA A 256 14.31 27.78 14.65
CA ALA A 256 13.88 26.41 14.70
C ALA A 256 13.14 26.04 13.39
N VAL A 257 12.25 26.92 12.92
CA VAL A 257 11.57 26.78 11.62
C VAL A 257 12.58 26.71 10.47
N ARG A 258 13.56 27.61 10.43
CA ARG A 258 14.60 27.62 9.40
C ARG A 258 15.46 26.36 9.42
N ARG A 259 15.86 25.87 10.60
CA ARG A 259 16.60 24.60 10.72
C ARG A 259 15.77 23.42 10.21
N TYR A 260 14.51 23.35 10.60
CA TYR A 260 13.63 22.30 10.12
C TYR A 260 13.49 22.34 8.60
N ALA A 261 13.19 23.50 8.02
CA ALA A 261 13.08 23.65 6.57
C ALA A 261 14.38 23.30 5.84
N THR A 262 15.55 23.63 6.43
CA THR A 262 16.86 23.24 5.88
C THR A 262 17.11 21.74 5.97
N ASP A 263 16.76 21.13 7.10
CA ASP A 263 16.91 19.68 7.34
C ASP A 263 15.96 18.85 6.46
N ALA A 264 14.77 19.36 6.23
CA ALA A 264 13.76 18.75 5.37
C ALA A 264 14.11 18.87 3.88
N GLY A 265 14.75 19.98 3.49
CA GLY A 265 15.03 20.28 2.08
C GLY A 265 13.74 20.54 1.29
N PRO A 266 13.70 20.22 -0.01
CA PRO A 266 12.53 20.42 -0.87
C PRO A 266 11.42 19.38 -0.67
N LEU A 267 11.51 18.54 0.36
CA LEU A 267 10.51 17.50 0.61
C LEU A 267 9.21 18.11 1.15
N PRO A 268 8.04 17.52 0.84
CA PRO A 268 6.75 17.93 1.37
C PRO A 268 6.60 17.53 2.84
N VAL A 269 7.31 18.23 3.73
CA VAL A 269 7.50 17.81 5.14
C VAL A 269 6.45 18.35 6.09
N SER A 270 5.59 19.23 5.64
CA SER A 270 4.72 20.01 6.53
C SER A 270 3.36 19.35 6.83
N TYR A 271 3.20 18.05 6.58
CA TYR A 271 1.87 17.45 6.56
C TYR A 271 1.66 16.28 7.54
N THR A 272 2.58 16.07 8.46
CA THR A 272 2.37 15.08 9.55
C THR A 272 2.14 15.73 10.89
#